data_36c045b83f3ae8e48fb054cdb8d11e7a
#
_entry.id   36c045b83f3ae8e48fb054cdb8d11e7a
#
_cell.length_a   1.000
_cell.length_b   1.000
_cell.length_c   1.000
_cell.angle_alpha   90.00
_cell.angle_beta   90.00
_cell.angle_gamma   90.00
#
_symmetry.space_group_name_H-M   'P 1'
#
loop_
_entity.id
_entity.type
_entity.pdbx_description
1 polymer ?
#
loop_
_entity_poly.entity_id
_entity_poly.type
_entity_poly.pdbx_seq_one_letter_code
_entity_poly.pdbx_strand_id
1 'polypeptide(L)'
;MKKIIAKYVLLIVVTFAASIFIYEYIMANKPIDTETDLLYAQTQSERQYLSNTNYTIDNPNVILNPYGNSPLSALIVFQTKDLTTSTVTIKGKDGAEDLTHTFTPTKVHILPIYGLYAGYDNKVVIEASGIRKEITITTSPLPDDFSKVTDLSNADYETDEFYFTTPEEIGYTAAYDSEGEVRWYLIGDYKWDIQRLNNGHILLSSDKILSKNYSVGLIEMDLLGKVYYEYAVPGGYHHDVYELNNGNLLLASNKYGRSTVEDVAVEIDRATGNIVKEIDLYNILPGDKKGNWFGINSINYDINTNSITISGYNGNMIVNLDYPTLDINWVIADKDKVDDDYSQYLLKADGDIDYPNNPESINLISGNKMMLASEIDGKKHLLTYQIDYSNRTVKQLDDYELPSDEETYLEIIGEDDYVITQGHTIIEIQNNKKIISMNVNSTLYNTKKMSLYANDVYTGVQGVRLGSLGESVTTKNYLLISAKSDDSILDEYKISLYKDVFGLKVSGTFKKSDDVQIVLDNVLDKKTYILQEPQDSNGKVTVSRYISEDGIKGKYYIYLRINGKIYKLHKYVNF
;
A
#
# COMPACT_ATOMS: atom_id res chain seq x y z
N MET A 1 -16.30 -73.72 -12.43
CA MET A 1 -17.03 -72.49 -12.69
C MET A 1 -16.93 -71.45 -11.54
N LYS A 2 -17.36 -71.76 -10.31
CA LYS A 2 -17.32 -70.82 -9.16
C LYS A 2 -15.94 -70.24 -8.85
N LYS A 3 -14.83 -71.01 -8.92
CA LYS A 3 -13.46 -70.50 -8.68
C LYS A 3 -12.95 -69.57 -9.78
N ILE A 4 -13.42 -69.72 -11.01
CA ILE A 4 -13.06 -68.87 -12.13
C ILE A 4 -13.79 -67.52 -12.02
N ILE A 5 -15.08 -67.56 -11.71
CA ILE A 5 -15.89 -66.36 -11.48
C ILE A 5 -15.32 -65.55 -10.31
N ALA A 6 -14.93 -66.21 -9.21
CA ALA A 6 -14.31 -65.52 -8.05
C ALA A 6 -12.98 -64.82 -8.42
N LYS A 7 -12.15 -65.41 -9.31
CA LYS A 7 -10.93 -64.76 -9.78
C LYS A 7 -11.20 -63.51 -10.63
N TYR A 8 -12.21 -63.58 -11.52
CA TYR A 8 -12.58 -62.42 -12.33
C TYR A 8 -13.21 -61.30 -11.50
N VAL A 9 -14.04 -61.64 -10.51
CA VAL A 9 -14.58 -60.64 -9.57
C VAL A 9 -13.47 -59.99 -8.76
N LEU A 10 -12.51 -60.78 -8.25
CA LEU A 10 -11.37 -60.24 -7.51
C LEU A 10 -10.51 -59.33 -8.41
N LEU A 11 -10.26 -59.71 -9.68
CA LEU A 11 -9.51 -58.89 -10.61
C LEU A 11 -10.22 -57.57 -10.90
N ILE A 12 -11.53 -57.57 -11.10
CA ILE A 12 -12.34 -56.37 -11.29
C ILE A 12 -12.26 -55.43 -10.07
N VAL A 13 -12.38 -55.98 -8.87
CA VAL A 13 -12.29 -55.22 -7.62
C VAL A 13 -10.91 -54.60 -7.45
N VAL A 14 -9.84 -55.36 -7.74
CA VAL A 14 -8.46 -54.86 -7.65
C VAL A 14 -8.17 -53.77 -8.71
N THR A 15 -8.64 -53.97 -9.94
CA THR A 15 -8.49 -52.95 -10.98
C THR A 15 -9.28 -51.67 -10.69
N PHE A 16 -10.49 -51.80 -10.16
CA PHE A 16 -11.31 -50.67 -9.76
C PHE A 16 -10.68 -49.92 -8.58
N ALA A 17 -10.19 -50.62 -7.56
CA ALA A 17 -9.45 -50.01 -6.46
C ALA A 17 -8.16 -49.31 -6.93
N ALA A 18 -7.40 -49.95 -7.84
CA ALA A 18 -6.21 -49.34 -8.44
C ALA A 18 -6.55 -48.09 -9.29
N SER A 19 -7.67 -48.13 -10.02
CA SER A 19 -8.15 -46.98 -10.77
C SER A 19 -8.54 -45.81 -9.87
N ILE A 20 -9.19 -46.08 -8.74
CA ILE A 20 -9.48 -45.03 -7.74
C ILE A 20 -8.19 -44.49 -7.14
N PHE A 21 -7.24 -45.35 -6.80
CA PHE A 21 -5.95 -44.91 -6.28
C PHE A 21 -5.15 -44.05 -7.28
N ILE A 22 -5.15 -44.44 -8.56
CA ILE A 22 -4.51 -43.70 -9.63
C ILE A 22 -5.23 -42.37 -9.86
N TYR A 23 -6.55 -42.36 -9.86
CA TYR A 23 -7.35 -41.14 -9.97
C TYR A 23 -7.07 -40.16 -8.80
N GLU A 24 -7.14 -40.66 -7.56
CA GLU A 24 -6.81 -39.84 -6.39
C GLU A 24 -5.37 -39.36 -6.41
N TYR A 25 -4.41 -40.18 -6.86
CA TYR A 25 -3.02 -39.78 -7.00
C TYR A 25 -2.82 -38.70 -8.06
N ILE A 26 -3.49 -38.81 -9.21
CA ILE A 26 -3.42 -37.79 -10.28
C ILE A 26 -4.09 -36.49 -9.82
N MET A 27 -5.25 -36.58 -9.17
CA MET A 27 -5.97 -35.40 -8.68
C MET A 27 -5.25 -34.74 -7.49
N ALA A 28 -4.66 -35.53 -6.59
CA ALA A 28 -3.83 -35.02 -5.50
C ALA A 28 -2.50 -34.40 -5.94
N ASN A 29 -2.13 -34.56 -7.22
CA ASN A 29 -0.91 -33.98 -7.79
C ASN A 29 -1.18 -32.78 -8.69
N LYS A 30 -2.38 -32.20 -8.62
CA LYS A 30 -2.69 -31.00 -9.37
C LYS A 30 -2.11 -29.77 -8.64
N PRO A 31 -1.18 -29.00 -9.27
CA PRO A 31 -0.72 -27.77 -8.67
C PRO A 31 -1.87 -26.76 -8.57
N ILE A 32 -1.77 -25.84 -7.65
CA ILE A 32 -2.62 -24.65 -7.69
C ILE A 32 -2.22 -23.78 -8.87
N ASP A 33 -3.15 -22.93 -9.32
CA ASP A 33 -2.88 -21.97 -10.37
C ASP A 33 -1.79 -20.99 -9.85
N THR A 34 -0.85 -20.66 -10.74
CA THR A 34 0.22 -19.70 -10.45
C THR A 34 -0.03 -18.47 -11.30
N GLU A 35 -0.11 -17.32 -10.69
CA GLU A 35 -0.11 -16.05 -11.43
C GLU A 35 1.24 -15.85 -12.14
N THR A 36 1.21 -15.10 -13.24
CA THR A 36 2.44 -14.72 -13.92
C THR A 36 3.31 -13.91 -12.97
N ASP A 37 4.56 -14.31 -12.82
CA ASP A 37 5.52 -13.57 -12.02
C ASP A 37 5.71 -12.16 -12.61
N LEU A 38 5.37 -11.14 -11.80
CA LEU A 38 5.44 -9.73 -12.18
C LEU A 38 6.85 -9.33 -12.63
N LEU A 39 7.88 -9.74 -11.90
CA LEU A 39 9.28 -9.47 -12.27
C LEU A 39 9.65 -10.10 -13.61
N TYR A 40 9.21 -11.33 -13.86
CA TYR A 40 9.45 -11.99 -15.14
C TYR A 40 8.76 -11.23 -16.27
N ALA A 41 7.49 -10.83 -16.10
CA ALA A 41 6.75 -10.07 -17.10
C ALA A 41 7.42 -8.74 -17.42
N GLN A 42 7.83 -7.97 -16.40
CA GLN A 42 8.57 -6.73 -16.56
C GLN A 42 9.91 -6.94 -17.26
N THR A 43 10.66 -7.96 -16.87
CA THR A 43 11.96 -8.29 -17.50
C THR A 43 11.80 -8.65 -18.97
N GLN A 44 10.75 -9.37 -19.35
CA GLN A 44 10.49 -9.69 -20.76
C GLN A 44 10.15 -8.43 -21.57
N SER A 45 9.34 -7.53 -21.02
CA SER A 45 9.02 -6.24 -21.63
C SER A 45 10.28 -5.40 -21.84
N GLU A 46 11.12 -5.28 -20.82
CA GLU A 46 12.38 -4.53 -20.90
C GLU A 46 13.34 -5.12 -21.93
N ARG A 47 13.50 -6.44 -21.98
CA ARG A 47 14.30 -7.10 -23.02
C ARG A 47 13.81 -6.77 -24.42
N GLN A 48 12.49 -6.71 -24.62
CA GLN A 48 11.91 -6.32 -25.90
C GLN A 48 12.21 -4.85 -26.22
N TYR A 49 12.04 -3.94 -25.27
CA TYR A 49 12.25 -2.50 -25.46
C TYR A 49 13.71 -2.14 -25.71
N LEU A 50 14.63 -2.82 -25.02
CA LEU A 50 16.07 -2.53 -25.02
C LEU A 50 16.88 -3.42 -25.99
N SER A 51 16.25 -4.39 -26.65
CA SER A 51 16.94 -5.38 -27.49
C SER A 51 17.58 -4.81 -28.76
N ASN A 52 17.06 -3.68 -29.26
CA ASN A 52 17.56 -3.04 -30.47
C ASN A 52 18.44 -1.83 -30.14
N THR A 53 19.70 -1.89 -30.47
CA THR A 53 20.70 -0.84 -30.23
C THR A 53 20.84 0.18 -31.38
N ASN A 54 19.97 0.13 -32.39
CA ASN A 54 20.08 0.98 -33.59
C ASN A 54 19.19 2.23 -33.52
N TYR A 55 18.52 2.48 -32.42
CA TYR A 55 17.71 3.68 -32.25
C TYR A 55 18.60 4.93 -32.10
N THR A 56 18.24 5.99 -32.81
CA THR A 56 18.90 7.30 -32.76
C THR A 56 17.90 8.36 -32.39
N ILE A 57 18.37 9.58 -32.10
CA ILE A 57 17.48 10.70 -31.79
C ILE A 57 16.52 11.03 -32.94
N ASP A 58 16.96 10.81 -34.22
CA ASP A 58 16.11 11.00 -35.41
C ASP A 58 15.02 9.94 -35.54
N ASN A 59 15.26 8.75 -34.99
CA ASN A 59 14.34 7.62 -34.98
C ASN A 59 14.38 6.89 -33.64
N PRO A 60 13.86 7.51 -32.56
CA PRO A 60 13.85 6.92 -31.23
C PRO A 60 12.82 5.80 -31.12
N ASN A 61 13.05 4.83 -30.24
CA ASN A 61 12.01 3.89 -29.82
C ASN A 61 11.12 4.57 -28.78
N VAL A 62 9.81 4.63 -29.05
CA VAL A 62 8.82 5.24 -28.14
C VAL A 62 7.83 4.18 -27.71
N ILE A 63 7.75 3.94 -26.42
CA ILE A 63 6.87 2.94 -25.82
C ILE A 63 5.90 3.67 -24.89
N LEU A 64 4.64 3.78 -25.28
CA LEU A 64 3.57 4.31 -24.42
C LEU A 64 3.18 3.24 -23.40
N ASN A 65 2.98 3.64 -22.13
CA ASN A 65 2.54 2.76 -21.05
C ASN A 65 3.39 1.47 -20.95
N PRO A 66 4.70 1.58 -20.71
CA PRO A 66 5.64 0.47 -20.90
C PRO A 66 5.38 -0.74 -19.99
N TYR A 67 4.72 -0.55 -18.84
CA TYR A 67 4.39 -1.62 -17.90
C TYR A 67 2.89 -1.92 -17.82
N GLY A 68 2.06 -1.23 -18.60
CA GLY A 68 0.64 -1.53 -18.77
C GLY A 68 -0.30 -0.90 -17.72
N ASN A 69 0.22 -0.21 -16.72
CA ASN A 69 -0.54 0.35 -15.60
C ASN A 69 -0.43 1.87 -15.43
N SER A 70 0.36 2.57 -16.26
CA SER A 70 0.53 4.04 -16.21
C SER A 70 0.31 4.66 -17.59
N PRO A 71 -0.96 4.83 -18.04
CA PRO A 71 -1.31 5.16 -19.43
C PRO A 71 -0.85 6.53 -19.94
N LEU A 72 -0.59 7.49 -19.03
CA LEU A 72 -0.10 8.83 -19.37
C LEU A 72 1.42 8.97 -19.21
N SER A 73 2.13 7.84 -19.25
CA SER A 73 3.58 7.78 -19.25
C SER A 73 4.14 7.07 -20.47
N ALA A 74 5.36 7.39 -20.85
CA ALA A 74 6.05 6.72 -21.96
C ALA A 74 7.52 6.51 -21.66
N LEU A 75 8.17 5.62 -22.38
CA LEU A 75 9.60 5.41 -22.37
C LEU A 75 10.17 5.74 -23.74
N ILE A 76 11.20 6.57 -23.81
CA ILE A 76 11.91 6.90 -25.05
C ILE A 76 13.33 6.34 -24.96
N VAL A 77 13.71 5.54 -25.96
CA VAL A 77 15.04 4.91 -26.02
C VAL A 77 15.76 5.29 -27.29
N PHE A 78 16.98 5.81 -27.18
CA PHE A 78 17.89 6.06 -28.30
C PHE A 78 19.35 6.09 -27.84
N GLN A 79 20.27 6.18 -28.78
CA GLN A 79 21.70 6.26 -28.51
C GLN A 79 22.32 7.49 -29.18
N THR A 80 23.34 8.03 -28.52
CA THR A 80 24.23 9.07 -29.05
C THR A 80 25.66 8.55 -29.16
N LYS A 81 26.44 9.13 -30.06
CA LYS A 81 27.84 8.74 -30.26
C LYS A 81 28.68 9.08 -29.01
N ASP A 82 28.45 10.25 -28.45
CA ASP A 82 29.19 10.78 -27.34
C ASP A 82 28.31 10.92 -26.10
N LEU A 83 28.94 11.01 -24.93
CA LEU A 83 28.28 11.27 -23.67
C LEU A 83 27.62 12.65 -23.73
N THR A 84 26.30 12.73 -23.60
CA THR A 84 25.55 13.97 -23.68
C THR A 84 24.32 13.97 -22.77
N THR A 85 23.90 15.16 -22.37
CA THR A 85 22.60 15.37 -21.72
C THR A 85 21.48 15.27 -22.74
N SER A 86 20.30 14.88 -22.30
CA SER A 86 19.07 14.96 -23.07
C SER A 86 18.07 15.84 -22.34
N THR A 87 17.42 16.74 -23.06
CA THR A 87 16.28 17.50 -22.55
C THR A 87 15.02 17.05 -23.26
N VAL A 88 13.96 16.82 -22.49
CA VAL A 88 12.63 16.51 -23.01
C VAL A 88 11.67 17.62 -22.61
N THR A 89 10.88 18.10 -23.58
CA THR A 89 9.83 19.08 -23.36
C THR A 89 8.51 18.55 -23.88
N ILE A 90 7.53 18.40 -23.00
CA ILE A 90 6.13 18.12 -23.36
C ILE A 90 5.45 19.47 -23.53
N LYS A 91 4.90 19.73 -24.72
CA LYS A 91 4.22 20.98 -25.02
C LYS A 91 2.91 21.09 -24.28
N GLY A 92 2.70 22.26 -23.69
CA GLY A 92 1.46 22.60 -23.01
C GLY A 92 0.25 22.52 -23.95
N LYS A 93 -0.87 22.06 -23.44
CA LYS A 93 -2.14 21.99 -24.13
C LYS A 93 -2.86 23.34 -24.03
N ASP A 94 -3.43 23.81 -25.14
CA ASP A 94 -4.29 25.01 -25.22
C ASP A 94 -3.65 26.30 -24.62
N GLY A 95 -2.31 26.37 -24.62
CA GLY A 95 -1.57 27.54 -24.12
C GLY A 95 -1.04 27.39 -22.69
N ALA A 96 -1.25 26.24 -22.06
CA ALA A 96 -0.60 25.89 -20.80
C ALA A 96 0.93 25.86 -20.94
N GLU A 97 1.64 25.98 -19.82
CA GLU A 97 3.10 25.93 -19.81
C GLU A 97 3.66 24.56 -20.26
N ASP A 98 4.85 24.61 -20.86
CA ASP A 98 5.60 23.43 -21.28
C ASP A 98 6.22 22.75 -20.05
N LEU A 99 6.08 21.44 -19.96
CA LEU A 99 6.78 20.62 -18.97
C LEU A 99 8.15 20.19 -19.52
N THR A 100 9.22 20.64 -18.90
CA THR A 100 10.60 20.38 -19.39
C THR A 100 11.44 19.70 -18.32
N HIS A 101 12.16 18.64 -18.71
CA HIS A 101 13.13 17.95 -17.84
C HIS A 101 14.44 17.64 -18.58
N THR A 102 15.58 17.81 -17.87
CA THR A 102 16.92 17.52 -18.40
C THR A 102 17.55 16.35 -17.64
N PHE A 103 17.89 15.32 -18.39
CA PHE A 103 18.47 14.08 -17.88
C PHE A 103 19.99 14.15 -17.80
N THR A 104 20.58 13.36 -16.90
CA THR A 104 22.02 13.24 -16.73
C THR A 104 22.72 12.75 -18.02
N PRO A 105 24.00 13.11 -18.24
CA PRO A 105 24.73 12.71 -19.45
C PRO A 105 24.88 11.19 -19.57
N THR A 106 24.50 10.65 -20.73
CA THR A 106 24.68 9.23 -21.06
C THR A 106 24.91 9.06 -22.57
N LYS A 107 25.27 7.85 -23.01
CA LYS A 107 25.27 7.45 -24.43
C LYS A 107 24.05 6.63 -24.80
N VAL A 108 23.50 5.90 -23.83
CA VAL A 108 22.27 5.13 -23.98
C VAL A 108 21.20 5.87 -23.21
N HIS A 109 20.33 6.54 -23.92
CA HIS A 109 19.26 7.32 -23.36
C HIS A 109 18.03 6.44 -23.17
N ILE A 110 17.59 6.28 -21.92
CA ILE A 110 16.39 5.56 -21.52
C ILE A 110 15.60 6.58 -20.71
N LEU A 111 14.73 7.33 -21.39
CA LEU A 111 14.10 8.52 -20.84
C LEU A 111 12.66 8.23 -20.44
N PRO A 112 12.34 8.22 -19.14
CA PRO A 112 10.96 8.18 -18.69
C PRO A 112 10.27 9.51 -19.03
N ILE A 113 9.09 9.44 -19.58
CA ILE A 113 8.26 10.58 -19.96
C ILE A 113 7.00 10.55 -19.13
N TYR A 114 6.78 11.58 -18.34
CA TYR A 114 5.66 11.74 -17.44
C TYR A 114 4.87 13.01 -17.79
N GLY A 115 3.61 13.04 -17.43
CA GLY A 115 2.80 14.24 -17.59
C GLY A 115 2.18 14.42 -18.98
N LEU A 116 1.91 13.33 -19.71
CA LEU A 116 1.15 13.39 -20.95
C LEU A 116 -0.32 13.71 -20.65
N TYR A 117 -0.97 14.48 -21.52
CA TYR A 117 -2.41 14.73 -21.48
C TYR A 117 -3.18 13.54 -22.01
N ALA A 118 -4.33 13.24 -21.42
CA ALA A 118 -5.19 12.14 -21.85
C ALA A 118 -6.02 12.50 -23.10
N GLY A 119 -6.25 11.52 -23.99
CA GLY A 119 -7.03 11.71 -25.21
C GLY A 119 -6.46 12.78 -26.15
N TYR A 120 -5.15 12.93 -26.20
CA TYR A 120 -4.47 14.04 -26.84
C TYR A 120 -3.27 13.61 -27.68
N ASP A 121 -2.96 14.38 -28.73
CA ASP A 121 -1.74 14.23 -29.54
C ASP A 121 -0.61 15.06 -28.93
N ASN A 122 0.01 14.52 -27.88
CA ASN A 122 1.07 15.20 -27.14
C ASN A 122 2.30 15.43 -28.01
N LYS A 123 2.71 16.68 -28.14
CA LYS A 123 3.95 17.08 -28.81
C LYS A 123 5.10 17.01 -27.82
N VAL A 124 6.05 16.12 -28.06
CA VAL A 124 7.22 15.90 -27.22
C VAL A 124 8.47 16.24 -28.00
N VAL A 125 9.25 17.18 -27.48
CA VAL A 125 10.51 17.62 -28.09
C VAL A 125 11.66 17.01 -27.33
N ILE A 126 12.57 16.37 -28.06
CA ILE A 126 13.80 15.77 -27.52
C ILE A 126 14.98 16.56 -28.05
N GLU A 127 15.86 16.98 -27.19
CA GLU A 127 17.10 17.68 -27.55
C GLU A 127 18.31 16.93 -26.97
N ALA A 128 19.25 16.53 -27.83
CA ALA A 128 20.51 15.91 -27.43
C ALA A 128 21.56 16.07 -28.54
N SER A 129 22.82 16.23 -28.18
CA SER A 129 23.96 16.39 -29.13
C SER A 129 23.73 17.48 -30.19
N GLY A 130 23.01 18.54 -29.86
CA GLY A 130 22.69 19.65 -30.81
C GLY A 130 21.59 19.31 -31.82
N ILE A 131 20.97 18.14 -31.72
CA ILE A 131 19.83 17.72 -32.55
C ILE A 131 18.56 17.96 -31.73
N ARG A 132 17.54 18.52 -32.42
CA ARG A 132 16.20 18.74 -31.88
C ARG A 132 15.20 17.91 -32.69
N LYS A 133 14.48 17.02 -32.03
CA LYS A 133 13.48 16.15 -32.62
C LYS A 133 12.13 16.32 -31.94
N GLU A 134 11.10 16.63 -32.70
CA GLU A 134 9.72 16.60 -32.23
C GLU A 134 9.08 15.28 -32.64
N ILE A 135 8.38 14.66 -31.69
CA ILE A 135 7.57 13.45 -31.89
C ILE A 135 6.16 13.73 -31.38
N THR A 136 5.21 12.92 -31.84
CA THR A 136 3.83 12.95 -31.34
C THR A 136 3.56 11.64 -30.59
N ILE A 137 3.08 11.76 -29.36
CA ILE A 137 2.64 10.62 -28.54
C ILE A 137 1.13 10.76 -28.33
N THR A 138 0.35 9.92 -28.98
CA THR A 138 -1.11 9.90 -28.88
C THR A 138 -1.52 9.02 -27.71
N THR A 139 -2.25 9.57 -26.75
CA THR A 139 -2.79 8.87 -25.58
C THR A 139 -4.27 8.57 -25.76
N SER A 140 -4.75 7.53 -25.08
CA SER A 140 -6.18 7.24 -24.99
C SER A 140 -6.90 8.25 -24.09
N PRO A 141 -8.22 8.47 -24.29
CA PRO A 141 -9.03 9.18 -23.31
C PRO A 141 -8.98 8.52 -21.92
N LEU A 142 -9.27 9.30 -20.89
CA LEU A 142 -9.50 8.75 -19.55
C LEU A 142 -10.65 7.74 -19.57
N PRO A 143 -10.64 6.73 -18.70
CA PRO A 143 -11.78 5.84 -18.48
C PRO A 143 -13.09 6.62 -18.19
N ASP A 144 -14.23 6.08 -18.56
CA ASP A 144 -15.52 6.75 -18.39
C ASP A 144 -15.88 6.99 -16.91
N ASP A 145 -15.39 6.13 -16.03
CA ASP A 145 -15.55 6.16 -14.57
C ASP A 145 -14.43 6.93 -13.85
N PHE A 146 -13.56 7.60 -14.59
CA PHE A 146 -12.44 8.34 -14.02
C PHE A 146 -12.90 9.56 -13.22
N SER A 147 -12.25 9.78 -12.08
CA SER A 147 -12.50 10.94 -11.21
C SER A 147 -11.96 12.22 -11.84
N LYS A 148 -12.86 13.14 -12.20
CA LYS A 148 -12.54 14.41 -12.88
C LYS A 148 -12.73 15.59 -11.94
N VAL A 149 -11.97 16.64 -12.17
CA VAL A 149 -12.19 17.93 -11.54
C VAL A 149 -13.51 18.50 -12.03
N THR A 150 -14.37 18.87 -11.09
CA THR A 150 -15.72 19.41 -11.35
C THR A 150 -15.81 20.90 -11.08
N ASP A 151 -14.96 21.41 -10.21
CA ASP A 151 -14.84 22.83 -9.89
C ASP A 151 -13.40 23.15 -9.52
N LEU A 152 -12.90 24.26 -10.00
CA LEU A 152 -11.53 24.71 -9.78
C LEU A 152 -11.50 26.21 -9.48
N SER A 153 -10.88 26.58 -8.39
CA SER A 153 -10.47 27.95 -8.10
C SER A 153 -8.95 27.97 -7.99
N ASN A 154 -8.33 28.66 -8.93
CA ASN A 154 -6.89 28.86 -8.99
C ASN A 154 -6.62 30.36 -8.97
N ALA A 155 -5.78 30.85 -8.08
CA ALA A 155 -5.42 32.27 -7.92
C ALA A 155 -4.27 32.70 -8.85
N ASP A 156 -4.32 32.29 -10.13
CA ASP A 156 -3.21 32.47 -11.10
C ASP A 156 -1.88 31.88 -10.58
N TYR A 157 -1.99 30.74 -9.91
CA TYR A 157 -0.87 30.04 -9.30
C TYR A 157 -0.28 29.02 -10.27
N GLU A 158 0.94 29.24 -10.67
CA GLU A 158 1.71 28.36 -11.54
C GLU A 158 2.69 27.54 -10.69
N THR A 159 2.75 26.26 -10.92
CA THR A 159 3.68 25.33 -10.27
C THR A 159 4.04 24.20 -11.22
N ASP A 160 5.27 23.70 -11.11
CA ASP A 160 5.76 22.50 -11.81
C ASP A 160 5.51 21.21 -10.99
N GLU A 161 4.82 21.35 -9.86
CA GLU A 161 4.39 20.24 -9.01
C GLU A 161 2.93 19.86 -9.27
N PHE A 162 2.59 18.63 -8.93
CA PHE A 162 1.30 18.01 -9.20
C PHE A 162 0.68 17.48 -7.92
N TYR A 163 -0.64 17.48 -7.88
CA TYR A 163 -1.42 16.96 -6.74
C TYR A 163 -1.68 15.48 -6.96
N PHE A 164 -0.84 14.65 -6.35
CA PHE A 164 -0.97 13.20 -6.36
C PHE A 164 -1.95 12.77 -5.29
N THR A 165 -3.01 12.08 -5.68
CA THR A 165 -4.07 11.67 -4.75
C THR A 165 -4.45 10.22 -4.94
N THR A 166 -4.86 9.59 -3.85
CA THR A 166 -5.42 8.23 -3.83
C THR A 166 -6.92 8.31 -3.52
N PRO A 167 -7.72 7.38 -4.07
CA PRO A 167 -9.14 7.31 -3.73
C PRO A 167 -9.34 6.66 -2.34
N GLU A 168 -10.38 7.06 -1.64
CA GLU A 168 -10.77 6.43 -0.38
C GLU A 168 -11.37 5.03 -0.61
N GLU A 169 -12.28 4.87 -1.58
CA GLU A 169 -12.93 3.60 -1.87
C GLU A 169 -12.48 3.03 -3.23
N ILE A 170 -13.21 3.31 -4.29
CA ILE A 170 -12.96 2.83 -5.65
C ILE A 170 -12.61 4.03 -6.53
N GLY A 171 -11.52 3.94 -7.26
CA GLY A 171 -11.07 5.00 -8.14
C GLY A 171 -9.65 4.78 -8.64
N TYR A 172 -9.08 5.84 -9.18
CA TYR A 172 -7.73 5.84 -9.72
C TYR A 172 -6.82 6.69 -8.86
N THR A 173 -5.66 6.16 -8.50
CA THR A 173 -4.56 7.00 -8.01
C THR A 173 -4.09 7.86 -9.15
N ALA A 174 -4.12 9.17 -8.97
CA ALA A 174 -3.89 10.13 -10.06
C ALA A 174 -3.11 11.37 -9.61
N ALA A 175 -2.54 12.07 -10.57
CA ALA A 175 -1.94 13.39 -10.37
C ALA A 175 -2.63 14.42 -11.27
N TYR A 176 -3.03 15.53 -10.67
CA TYR A 176 -3.63 16.67 -11.33
C TYR A 176 -2.64 17.85 -11.35
N ASP A 177 -2.63 18.62 -12.43
CA ASP A 177 -1.92 19.91 -12.45
C ASP A 177 -2.77 21.03 -11.82
N SER A 178 -2.20 22.25 -11.76
CA SER A 178 -2.90 23.41 -11.21
C SER A 178 -4.10 23.87 -12.04
N GLU A 179 -4.22 23.41 -13.27
CA GLU A 179 -5.36 23.64 -14.16
C GLU A 179 -6.44 22.55 -14.07
N GLY A 180 -6.20 21.53 -13.21
CA GLY A 180 -7.11 20.40 -12.99
C GLY A 180 -7.08 19.33 -14.08
N GLU A 181 -6.11 19.39 -15.00
CA GLU A 181 -5.90 18.34 -15.99
C GLU A 181 -5.21 17.14 -15.34
N VAL A 182 -5.64 15.92 -15.72
CA VAL A 182 -5.00 14.69 -15.28
C VAL A 182 -3.71 14.49 -16.06
N ARG A 183 -2.58 14.46 -15.36
CA ARG A 183 -1.25 14.36 -15.97
C ARG A 183 -0.57 13.02 -15.72
N TRP A 184 -1.11 12.22 -14.83
CA TRP A 184 -0.66 10.88 -14.52
C TRP A 184 -1.76 10.10 -13.79
N TYR A 185 -1.84 8.79 -14.00
CA TYR A 185 -2.67 7.91 -13.18
C TYR A 185 -2.20 6.45 -13.28
N LEU A 186 -2.59 5.64 -12.29
CA LEU A 186 -2.36 4.21 -12.26
C LEU A 186 -3.65 3.43 -12.47
N ILE A 187 -3.54 2.33 -13.22
CA ILE A 187 -4.55 1.27 -13.29
C ILE A 187 -4.26 0.29 -12.15
N GLY A 188 -5.18 0.17 -11.21
CA GLY A 188 -5.07 -0.70 -10.03
C GLY A 188 -5.86 -0.13 -8.87
N ASP A 189 -6.10 -0.94 -7.84
CA ASP A 189 -6.86 -0.53 -6.64
C ASP A 189 -5.88 -0.21 -5.51
N TYR A 190 -5.24 0.96 -5.62
CA TYR A 190 -4.30 1.48 -4.62
C TYR A 190 -5.06 2.41 -3.67
N LYS A 191 -4.95 2.16 -2.38
CA LYS A 191 -5.61 2.93 -1.32
C LYS A 191 -4.60 3.55 -0.37
N TRP A 192 -5.11 4.27 0.62
CA TRP A 192 -4.33 4.89 1.67
C TRP A 192 -3.32 5.91 1.15
N ASP A 193 -2.21 6.07 1.83
CA ASP A 193 -1.24 7.11 1.52
C ASP A 193 -0.42 6.82 0.24
N ILE A 194 0.05 7.87 -0.40
CA ILE A 194 1.05 7.85 -1.46
C ILE A 194 2.27 8.67 -0.99
N GLN A 195 3.44 8.09 -1.08
CA GLN A 195 4.66 8.73 -0.62
C GLN A 195 5.72 8.77 -1.71
N ARG A 196 6.46 9.90 -1.80
CA ARG A 196 7.70 9.96 -2.54
C ARG A 196 8.84 9.53 -1.64
N LEU A 197 9.55 8.49 -2.04
CA LEU A 197 10.73 8.01 -1.33
C LEU A 197 11.98 8.79 -1.71
N ASN A 198 12.99 8.78 -0.83
CA ASN A 198 14.26 9.49 -1.04
C ASN A 198 15.02 9.03 -2.30
N ASN A 199 14.75 7.85 -2.82
CA ASN A 199 15.32 7.37 -4.08
C ASN A 199 14.53 7.81 -5.33
N GLY A 200 13.47 8.60 -5.17
CA GLY A 200 12.60 9.09 -6.23
C GLY A 200 11.46 8.15 -6.64
N HIS A 201 11.39 6.94 -6.11
CA HIS A 201 10.24 6.05 -6.31
C HIS A 201 9.02 6.55 -5.55
N ILE A 202 7.85 6.04 -5.90
CA ILE A 202 6.63 6.19 -5.12
C ILE A 202 6.34 4.90 -4.35
N LEU A 203 5.81 5.07 -3.16
CA LEU A 203 5.34 4.00 -2.29
C LEU A 203 3.82 4.12 -2.17
N LEU A 204 3.14 3.02 -2.36
CA LEU A 204 1.67 2.90 -2.32
C LEU A 204 1.28 1.66 -1.53
N SER A 205 0.02 1.56 -1.13
CA SER A 205 -0.53 0.27 -0.71
C SER A 205 -0.41 -0.75 -1.85
N SER A 206 -0.25 -2.02 -1.51
CA SER A 206 -0.43 -3.07 -2.51
C SER A 206 -1.89 -3.10 -3.00
N ASP A 207 -2.11 -3.34 -4.28
CA ASP A 207 -3.42 -3.61 -4.88
C ASP A 207 -4.00 -4.97 -4.44
N LYS A 208 -3.22 -5.76 -3.73
CA LYS A 208 -3.61 -7.06 -3.16
C LYS A 208 -4.17 -6.86 -1.76
N ILE A 209 -5.36 -7.37 -1.51
CA ILE A 209 -6.10 -7.18 -0.26
C ILE A 209 -5.91 -8.38 0.67
N LEU A 210 -5.54 -8.09 1.92
CA LEU A 210 -5.53 -9.08 3.01
C LEU A 210 -6.95 -9.29 3.56
N SER A 211 -7.69 -8.20 3.73
CA SER A 211 -9.10 -8.16 4.15
C SER A 211 -9.80 -6.96 3.52
N LYS A 212 -11.07 -6.78 3.78
CA LYS A 212 -11.84 -5.64 3.23
C LYS A 212 -11.15 -4.29 3.45
N ASN A 213 -10.53 -4.09 4.60
CA ASN A 213 -9.99 -2.79 5.04
C ASN A 213 -8.45 -2.72 5.02
N TYR A 214 -7.75 -3.81 4.70
CA TYR A 214 -6.30 -3.84 4.81
C TYR A 214 -5.68 -4.42 3.54
N SER A 215 -4.71 -3.73 2.98
CA SER A 215 -3.88 -4.29 1.92
C SER A 215 -2.88 -5.31 2.49
N VAL A 216 -2.34 -6.17 1.63
CA VAL A 216 -1.29 -7.13 2.03
C VAL A 216 -0.05 -6.41 2.56
N GLY A 217 0.22 -5.23 2.05
CA GLY A 217 1.38 -4.43 2.41
C GLY A 217 1.56 -3.26 1.45
N LEU A 218 2.78 -3.01 1.05
CA LEU A 218 3.17 -1.87 0.24
C LEU A 218 3.79 -2.32 -1.08
N ILE A 219 3.73 -1.45 -2.08
CA ILE A 219 4.40 -1.60 -3.37
C ILE A 219 5.25 -0.36 -3.65
N GLU A 220 6.51 -0.56 -4.03
CA GLU A 220 7.42 0.49 -4.45
C GLU A 220 7.57 0.45 -5.96
N MET A 221 7.28 1.56 -6.62
CA MET A 221 7.33 1.67 -8.08
C MET A 221 7.81 3.05 -8.53
N ASP A 222 8.15 3.18 -9.82
CA ASP A 222 8.31 4.47 -10.47
C ASP A 222 7.00 4.94 -11.13
N LEU A 223 7.00 6.16 -11.66
CA LEU A 223 5.82 6.72 -12.34
C LEU A 223 5.56 6.10 -13.72
N LEU A 224 6.46 5.27 -14.28
CA LEU A 224 6.15 4.42 -15.42
C LEU A 224 5.26 3.24 -15.04
N GLY A 225 5.09 2.98 -13.72
CA GLY A 225 4.41 1.82 -13.19
C GLY A 225 5.28 0.57 -13.06
N LYS A 226 6.61 0.72 -13.17
CA LYS A 226 7.55 -0.36 -12.92
C LYS A 226 7.66 -0.63 -11.44
N VAL A 227 7.41 -1.87 -11.04
CA VAL A 227 7.54 -2.32 -9.65
C VAL A 227 8.98 -2.73 -9.38
N TYR A 228 9.54 -2.21 -8.29
CA TYR A 228 10.87 -2.53 -7.80
C TYR A 228 10.81 -3.47 -6.61
N TYR A 229 9.90 -3.23 -5.68
CA TYR A 229 9.74 -4.02 -4.47
C TYR A 229 8.27 -4.14 -4.07
N GLU A 230 7.95 -5.27 -3.47
CA GLU A 230 6.69 -5.52 -2.77
C GLU A 230 7.04 -5.89 -1.32
N TYR A 231 6.39 -5.22 -0.36
CA TYR A 231 6.60 -5.42 1.08
C TYR A 231 5.32 -6.01 1.66
N ALA A 232 5.38 -7.27 2.06
CA ALA A 232 4.24 -7.94 2.68
C ALA A 232 4.29 -7.80 4.20
N VAL A 233 3.16 -7.48 4.80
CA VAL A 233 3.02 -7.22 6.24
C VAL A 233 2.00 -8.18 6.85
N PRO A 234 2.35 -8.97 7.87
CA PRO A 234 1.47 -10.01 8.41
C PRO A 234 0.08 -9.51 8.84
N GLY A 235 0.01 -8.35 9.48
CA GLY A 235 -1.23 -7.72 9.91
C GLY A 235 -1.92 -6.90 8.83
N GLY A 236 -1.31 -6.79 7.65
CA GLY A 236 -1.72 -5.88 6.59
C GLY A 236 -1.29 -4.43 6.86
N TYR A 237 -1.46 -3.59 5.85
CA TYR A 237 -1.17 -2.16 5.89
C TYR A 237 -2.46 -1.35 5.86
N HIS A 238 -2.46 -0.24 6.60
CA HIS A 238 -3.54 0.75 6.57
C HIS A 238 -3.00 2.15 6.88
N HIS A 239 -3.74 3.16 6.49
CA HIS A 239 -3.58 4.58 6.78
C HIS A 239 -2.23 5.16 6.36
N ASP A 240 -1.15 4.96 7.12
CA ASP A 240 0.04 5.80 7.03
C ASP A 240 1.35 5.02 7.02
N VAL A 241 2.33 5.55 6.30
CA VAL A 241 3.70 5.04 6.24
C VAL A 241 4.70 6.19 6.23
N TYR A 242 5.81 6.02 6.90
CA TYR A 242 6.89 7.00 7.02
C TYR A 242 8.23 6.38 6.62
N GLU A 243 9.00 7.01 5.72
CA GLU A 243 10.36 6.60 5.40
C GLU A 243 11.33 7.17 6.44
N LEU A 244 11.97 6.30 7.21
CA LEU A 244 12.97 6.68 8.19
C LEU A 244 14.28 7.12 7.53
N ASN A 245 15.12 7.86 8.25
CA ASN A 245 16.40 8.35 7.71
C ASN A 245 17.39 7.25 7.31
N ASN A 246 17.25 6.04 7.83
CA ASN A 246 18.02 4.87 7.42
C ASN A 246 17.44 4.19 6.17
N GLY A 247 16.33 4.71 5.61
CA GLY A 247 15.61 4.17 4.48
C GLY A 247 14.61 3.06 4.81
N ASN A 248 14.48 2.66 6.08
CA ASN A 248 13.46 1.72 6.51
C ASN A 248 12.08 2.36 6.48
N LEU A 249 11.04 1.53 6.46
CA LEU A 249 9.65 1.96 6.40
C LEU A 249 8.98 1.71 7.76
N LEU A 250 8.44 2.76 8.37
CA LEU A 250 7.62 2.69 9.57
C LEU A 250 6.16 2.86 9.15
N LEU A 251 5.29 1.88 9.43
CA LEU A 251 3.94 1.87 8.90
C LEU A 251 2.90 1.36 9.90
N ALA A 252 1.65 1.80 9.73
CA ALA A 252 0.52 1.33 10.50
C ALA A 252 0.07 -0.07 10.06
N SER A 253 -0.20 -0.92 11.03
CA SER A 253 -0.53 -2.33 10.82
C SER A 253 -1.41 -2.88 11.95
N ASN A 254 -1.66 -4.18 11.91
CA ASN A 254 -2.39 -4.93 12.91
C ASN A 254 -1.53 -6.04 13.50
N LYS A 255 -1.81 -6.44 14.73
CA LYS A 255 -1.25 -7.69 15.27
C LYS A 255 -2.00 -8.87 14.69
N TYR A 256 -1.27 -9.69 13.92
CA TYR A 256 -1.84 -10.91 13.40
C TYR A 256 -2.34 -11.82 14.54
N GLY A 257 -3.55 -12.33 14.40
CA GLY A 257 -4.13 -13.28 15.38
C GLY A 257 -4.71 -12.63 16.64
N ARG A 258 -4.84 -11.30 16.70
CA ARG A 258 -5.45 -10.58 17.83
C ARG A 258 -6.82 -10.00 17.44
N SER A 259 -7.72 -9.86 18.41
CA SER A 259 -9.07 -9.31 18.20
C SER A 259 -9.12 -7.79 18.19
N THR A 260 -8.06 -7.11 18.66
CA THR A 260 -7.89 -5.68 18.49
C THR A 260 -7.24 -5.38 17.13
N VAL A 261 -7.55 -4.23 16.56
CA VAL A 261 -7.06 -3.79 15.25
C VAL A 261 -6.55 -2.36 15.31
N GLU A 262 -5.71 -1.98 14.34
CA GLU A 262 -5.18 -0.62 14.18
C GLU A 262 -4.46 -0.08 15.43
N ASP A 263 -3.73 -0.96 16.09
CA ASP A 263 -3.00 -0.67 17.34
C ASP A 263 -1.55 -1.14 17.32
N VAL A 264 -1.00 -1.40 16.13
CA VAL A 264 0.40 -1.79 15.93
C VAL A 264 1.01 -0.94 14.83
N ALA A 265 2.24 -0.49 15.04
CA ALA A 265 3.10 -0.03 13.96
C ALA A 265 4.29 -0.97 13.81
N VAL A 266 4.83 -1.10 12.60
CA VAL A 266 5.99 -1.94 12.33
C VAL A 266 7.05 -1.18 11.56
N GLU A 267 8.33 -1.44 11.86
CA GLU A 267 9.45 -1.01 11.03
C GLU A 267 9.89 -2.16 10.14
N ILE A 268 9.93 -1.91 8.83
CA ILE A 268 10.44 -2.84 7.82
C ILE A 268 11.83 -2.39 7.39
N ASP A 269 12.81 -3.29 7.46
CA ASP A 269 14.08 -3.13 6.77
C ASP A 269 13.83 -3.21 5.26
N ARG A 270 13.96 -2.07 4.59
CA ARG A 270 13.63 -1.95 3.17
C ARG A 270 14.51 -2.81 2.26
N ALA A 271 15.75 -3.08 2.67
CA ALA A 271 16.66 -3.89 1.87
C ALA A 271 16.32 -5.38 1.88
N THR A 272 15.75 -5.87 2.98
CA THR A 272 15.42 -7.30 3.17
C THR A 272 13.92 -7.59 3.13
N GLY A 273 13.07 -6.60 3.40
CA GLY A 273 11.63 -6.75 3.58
C GLY A 273 11.22 -7.30 4.95
N ASN A 274 12.17 -7.51 5.85
CA ASN A 274 11.90 -8.08 7.17
C ASN A 274 11.38 -7.02 8.14
N ILE A 275 10.45 -7.40 9.01
CA ILE A 275 10.06 -6.58 10.17
C ILE A 275 11.20 -6.63 11.18
N VAL A 276 11.78 -5.46 11.48
CA VAL A 276 12.89 -5.32 12.42
C VAL A 276 12.47 -4.74 13.76
N LYS A 277 11.29 -4.09 13.82
CA LYS A 277 10.70 -3.59 15.05
C LYS A 277 9.17 -3.67 14.98
N GLU A 278 8.55 -4.03 16.09
CA GLU A 278 7.11 -3.99 16.31
C GLU A 278 6.81 -3.03 17.47
N ILE A 279 5.90 -2.09 17.26
CA ILE A 279 5.42 -1.11 18.22
C ILE A 279 4.00 -1.50 18.55
N ASP A 280 3.83 -2.31 19.57
CA ASP A 280 2.55 -2.88 19.97
C ASP A 280 1.91 -2.00 21.05
N LEU A 281 1.05 -1.06 20.64
CA LEU A 281 0.38 -0.13 21.55
C LEU A 281 -0.51 -0.85 22.57
N TYR A 282 -1.01 -2.04 22.22
CA TYR A 282 -1.78 -2.86 23.16
C TYR A 282 -0.97 -3.19 24.42
N ASN A 283 0.32 -3.43 24.29
CA ASN A 283 1.19 -3.75 25.41
C ASN A 283 1.86 -2.51 26.04
N ILE A 284 2.02 -1.44 25.26
CA ILE A 284 2.69 -0.20 25.71
C ILE A 284 1.77 0.70 26.51
N LEU A 285 0.55 0.92 26.03
CA LEU A 285 -0.38 1.88 26.62
C LEU A 285 -1.16 1.24 27.77
N PRO A 286 -1.58 1.99 28.80
CA PRO A 286 -2.45 1.49 29.86
C PRO A 286 -3.90 1.26 29.42
N GLY A 287 -4.74 0.68 30.30
CA GLY A 287 -6.18 0.54 30.16
C GLY A 287 -6.66 -0.75 29.49
N ASP A 288 -7.98 -0.96 29.50
CA ASP A 288 -8.66 -2.08 28.83
C ASP A 288 -8.86 -1.80 27.34
N LYS A 289 -8.63 -2.81 26.49
CA LYS A 289 -8.56 -2.66 25.04
C LYS A 289 -9.43 -3.68 24.32
N LYS A 290 -10.30 -3.22 23.42
CA LYS A 290 -11.21 -4.07 22.64
C LYS A 290 -11.47 -3.49 21.26
N GLY A 291 -11.53 -4.35 20.24
CA GLY A 291 -11.86 -3.96 18.88
C GLY A 291 -10.88 -2.91 18.34
N ASN A 292 -11.37 -1.90 17.66
CA ASN A 292 -10.59 -0.75 17.21
C ASN A 292 -10.55 0.33 18.31
N TRP A 293 -9.84 0.06 19.39
CA TRP A 293 -9.81 0.91 20.59
C TRP A 293 -8.93 2.15 20.41
N PHE A 294 -7.87 2.07 19.62
CA PHE A 294 -6.92 3.15 19.39
C PHE A 294 -7.13 3.81 18.04
N GLY A 295 -7.10 3.02 16.95
CA GLY A 295 -7.25 3.50 15.58
C GLY A 295 -6.06 4.35 15.14
N ILE A 296 -4.90 3.74 14.91
CA ILE A 296 -3.74 4.46 14.35
C ILE A 296 -4.15 5.09 13.03
N ASN A 297 -4.08 6.41 12.94
CA ASN A 297 -4.40 7.16 11.74
C ASN A 297 -3.15 7.78 11.10
N SER A 298 -2.24 8.33 11.90
CA SER A 298 -0.97 8.85 11.37
C SER A 298 0.21 8.57 12.30
N ILE A 299 1.40 8.48 11.70
CA ILE A 299 2.67 8.17 12.36
C ILE A 299 3.73 9.16 11.87
N ASN A 300 4.44 9.79 12.79
CA ASN A 300 5.56 10.66 12.49
C ASN A 300 6.79 10.28 13.31
N TYR A 301 7.96 10.40 12.70
CA TYR A 301 9.23 10.23 13.37
C TYR A 301 9.99 11.54 13.43
N ASP A 302 10.41 11.92 14.63
CA ASP A 302 11.29 13.09 14.86
C ASP A 302 12.71 12.62 15.13
N ILE A 303 13.61 12.93 14.21
CA ILE A 303 15.03 12.60 14.33
C ILE A 303 15.72 13.37 15.46
N ASN A 304 15.27 14.59 15.77
CA ASN A 304 15.92 15.44 16.76
C ASN A 304 15.70 14.92 18.19
N THR A 305 14.53 14.37 18.45
CA THR A 305 14.16 13.76 19.73
C THR A 305 14.30 12.25 19.72
N ASN A 306 14.54 11.64 18.56
CA ASN A 306 14.55 10.20 18.32
C ASN A 306 13.28 9.54 18.88
N SER A 307 12.14 10.09 18.53
CA SER A 307 10.83 9.67 19.03
C SER A 307 9.81 9.52 17.90
N ILE A 308 8.77 8.75 18.15
CA ILE A 308 7.62 8.63 17.25
C ILE A 308 6.39 9.24 17.89
N THR A 309 5.60 9.94 17.07
CA THR A 309 4.31 10.49 17.45
C THR A 309 3.22 9.79 16.67
N ILE A 310 2.22 9.27 17.34
CA ILE A 310 1.14 8.47 16.77
C ILE A 310 -0.21 9.07 17.18
N SER A 311 -1.12 9.26 16.22
CA SER A 311 -2.51 9.62 16.50
C SER A 311 -3.36 8.38 16.73
N GLY A 312 -4.19 8.43 17.75
CA GLY A 312 -5.25 7.47 18.02
C GLY A 312 -6.62 8.06 17.75
N TYR A 313 -7.17 7.80 16.56
CA TYR A 313 -8.47 8.32 16.14
C TYR A 313 -9.57 7.96 17.15
N ASN A 314 -9.75 6.67 17.44
CA ASN A 314 -10.73 6.20 18.41
C ASN A 314 -10.28 6.40 19.87
N GLY A 315 -8.98 6.47 20.08
CA GLY A 315 -8.38 6.73 21.39
C GLY A 315 -8.51 8.18 21.84
N ASN A 316 -8.87 9.11 20.96
CA ASN A 316 -8.92 10.55 21.23
C ASN A 316 -7.66 11.08 21.88
N MET A 317 -6.50 10.63 21.42
CA MET A 317 -5.21 10.97 21.99
C MET A 317 -4.09 11.01 20.95
N ILE A 318 -3.04 11.71 21.31
CA ILE A 318 -1.76 11.70 20.61
C ILE A 318 -0.72 11.15 21.57
N VAL A 319 0.03 10.17 21.16
CA VAL A 319 1.06 9.51 21.97
C VAL A 319 2.42 9.73 21.34
N ASN A 320 3.41 10.10 22.15
CA ASN A 320 4.80 10.11 21.73
C ASN A 320 5.59 9.07 22.53
N LEU A 321 6.35 8.27 21.80
CA LEU A 321 7.18 7.21 22.36
C LEU A 321 8.65 7.48 22.04
N ASP A 322 9.53 7.20 22.98
CA ASP A 322 10.95 7.07 22.72
C ASP A 322 11.16 5.93 21.71
N TYR A 323 11.84 6.19 20.60
CA TYR A 323 11.89 5.20 19.53
C TYR A 323 12.72 3.97 19.86
N PRO A 324 13.91 4.07 20.51
CA PRO A 324 14.70 2.92 20.92
C PRO A 324 14.01 2.02 21.95
N THR A 325 13.45 2.61 23.00
CA THR A 325 12.94 1.86 24.17
C THR A 325 11.44 1.61 24.12
N LEU A 326 10.69 2.40 23.36
CA LEU A 326 9.22 2.45 23.30
C LEU A 326 8.56 2.88 24.61
N ASP A 327 9.32 3.54 25.47
CA ASP A 327 8.76 4.17 26.67
C ASP A 327 7.89 5.37 26.27
N ILE A 328 6.79 5.59 27.02
CA ILE A 328 5.91 6.73 26.77
C ILE A 328 6.58 8.01 27.26
N ASN A 329 6.91 8.91 26.33
CA ASN A 329 7.44 10.23 26.65
C ASN A 329 6.35 11.16 27.15
N TRP A 330 5.26 11.24 26.39
CA TRP A 330 4.10 12.07 26.71
C TRP A 330 2.84 11.66 25.95
N VAL A 331 1.70 12.14 26.46
CA VAL A 331 0.38 11.98 25.85
C VAL A 331 -0.33 13.33 25.86
N ILE A 332 -1.01 13.68 24.76
CA ILE A 332 -1.99 14.76 24.70
C ILE A 332 -3.36 14.11 24.64
N ALA A 333 -4.16 14.28 25.68
CA ALA A 333 -5.53 13.80 25.76
C ALA A 333 -6.27 14.57 26.85
N ASP A 334 -7.60 14.58 26.77
CA ASP A 334 -8.44 15.08 27.85
C ASP A 334 -8.37 14.13 29.05
N LYS A 335 -7.87 14.63 30.19
CA LYS A 335 -7.69 13.84 31.41
C LYS A 335 -9.00 13.21 31.93
N ASP A 336 -10.15 13.81 31.60
CA ASP A 336 -11.46 13.33 32.05
C ASP A 336 -12.03 12.22 31.11
N LYS A 337 -11.32 11.94 29.99
CA LYS A 337 -11.69 10.93 28.99
C LYS A 337 -10.72 9.74 28.89
N VAL A 338 -9.61 9.75 29.65
CA VAL A 338 -8.63 8.67 29.70
C VAL A 338 -8.49 8.08 31.09
N ASP A 339 -8.00 6.85 31.20
CA ASP A 339 -7.78 6.18 32.49
C ASP A 339 -6.76 6.93 33.35
N ASP A 340 -6.90 6.87 34.69
CA ASP A 340 -6.01 7.53 35.65
C ASP A 340 -4.53 7.12 35.45
N ASP A 341 -4.26 5.94 34.93
CA ASP A 341 -2.93 5.44 34.66
C ASP A 341 -2.16 6.26 33.60
N TYR A 342 -2.86 7.07 32.79
CA TYR A 342 -2.24 8.01 31.86
C TYR A 342 -1.73 9.30 32.53
N SER A 343 -2.15 9.61 33.78
CA SER A 343 -1.90 10.89 34.44
C SER A 343 -0.43 11.31 34.50
N GLN A 344 0.48 10.33 34.61
CA GLN A 344 1.93 10.58 34.66
C GLN A 344 2.51 10.97 33.29
N TYR A 345 1.82 10.68 32.21
CA TYR A 345 2.27 10.92 30.83
C TYR A 345 1.65 12.16 30.21
N LEU A 346 0.51 12.62 30.73
CA LEU A 346 -0.21 13.77 30.19
C LEU A 346 0.64 15.05 30.20
N LEU A 347 0.65 15.76 29.07
CA LEU A 347 1.12 17.14 29.03
C LEU A 347 0.08 18.05 29.69
N LYS A 348 0.56 19.07 30.42
CA LYS A 348 -0.31 20.07 31.03
C LYS A 348 -0.64 21.13 29.98
N ALA A 349 -1.89 21.56 29.93
CA ALA A 349 -2.28 22.69 29.12
C ALA A 349 -1.62 23.99 29.60
N ASP A 350 -1.03 24.75 28.72
CA ASP A 350 -0.55 26.12 28.93
C ASP A 350 -1.57 27.07 28.29
N GLY A 351 -2.59 27.44 29.10
CA GLY A 351 -3.78 28.14 28.66
C GLY A 351 -4.95 27.21 28.34
N ASP A 352 -5.96 27.74 27.69
CA ASP A 352 -7.10 26.98 27.21
C ASP A 352 -6.69 26.25 25.90
N ILE A 353 -7.00 24.97 25.79
CA ILE A 353 -6.76 24.16 24.59
C ILE A 353 -7.96 23.27 24.30
N ASP A 354 -8.20 23.02 23.03
CA ASP A 354 -9.07 21.95 22.56
C ASP A 354 -8.26 20.65 22.53
N TYR A 355 -8.69 19.64 23.28
CA TYR A 355 -8.01 18.36 23.29
C TYR A 355 -8.34 17.55 22.03
N PRO A 356 -7.42 16.68 21.56
CA PRO A 356 -7.66 15.83 20.42
C PRO A 356 -8.94 15.01 20.56
N ASN A 357 -9.82 15.09 19.57
CA ASN A 357 -11.01 14.27 19.43
C ASN A 357 -11.07 13.76 17.99
N ASN A 358 -11.04 12.46 17.81
CA ASN A 358 -10.84 11.82 16.49
C ASN A 358 -9.67 12.47 15.70
N PRO A 359 -8.45 12.53 16.28
CA PRO A 359 -7.32 13.21 15.65
C PRO A 359 -6.88 12.49 14.38
N GLU A 360 -6.74 13.24 13.30
CA GLU A 360 -6.31 12.78 11.98
C GLU A 360 -5.06 13.53 11.52
N SER A 361 -4.25 12.88 10.69
CA SER A 361 -3.18 13.50 9.91
C SER A 361 -2.26 14.41 10.72
N ILE A 362 -1.64 13.88 11.76
CA ILE A 362 -0.64 14.63 12.54
C ILE A 362 0.57 14.91 11.67
N ASN A 363 1.05 16.15 11.69
CA ASN A 363 2.29 16.55 11.04
C ASN A 363 3.16 17.35 12.02
N LEU A 364 4.42 16.93 12.15
CA LEU A 364 5.40 17.66 12.93
C LEU A 364 5.99 18.79 12.09
N ILE A 365 5.97 20.01 12.65
CA ILE A 365 6.53 21.20 12.03
C ILE A 365 7.78 21.63 12.81
N SER A 366 8.59 22.49 12.25
CA SER A 366 9.76 23.04 12.94
C SER A 366 9.42 23.69 14.29
N GLY A 367 10.35 23.66 15.25
CA GLY A 367 10.20 24.36 16.53
C GLY A 367 9.24 23.71 17.52
N ASN A 368 9.14 22.38 17.53
CA ASN A 368 8.25 21.59 18.39
C ASN A 368 6.76 21.90 18.18
N LYS A 369 6.41 22.38 17.00
CA LYS A 369 5.01 22.58 16.58
C LYS A 369 4.48 21.33 15.92
N MET A 370 3.19 21.12 16.08
CA MET A 370 2.44 20.02 15.47
C MET A 370 1.11 20.53 14.96
N MET A 371 0.76 20.15 13.73
CA MET A 371 -0.54 20.45 13.13
C MET A 371 -1.30 19.14 12.91
N LEU A 372 -2.62 19.16 13.10
CA LEU A 372 -3.50 18.00 12.94
C LEU A 372 -4.93 18.45 12.64
N ALA A 373 -5.72 17.56 12.06
CA ALA A 373 -7.17 17.71 12.03
C ALA A 373 -7.78 17.05 13.28
N SER A 374 -8.81 17.66 13.83
CA SER A 374 -9.52 17.19 15.02
C SER A 374 -10.98 17.62 14.98
N GLU A 375 -11.85 16.90 15.67
CA GLU A 375 -13.25 17.26 15.79
C GLU A 375 -13.49 18.12 17.06
N ILE A 376 -14.12 19.29 16.88
CA ILE A 376 -14.55 20.18 17.97
C ILE A 376 -16.02 20.50 17.76
N ASP A 377 -16.85 20.22 18.77
CA ASP A 377 -18.30 20.47 18.74
C ASP A 377 -19.02 19.90 17.49
N GLY A 378 -18.54 18.75 16.97
CA GLY A 378 -19.08 18.06 15.81
C GLY A 378 -18.65 18.67 14.46
N LYS A 379 -17.59 19.46 14.44
CA LYS A 379 -16.97 20.04 13.23
C LYS A 379 -15.51 19.72 13.17
N LYS A 380 -14.97 19.62 11.97
CA LYS A 380 -13.53 19.46 11.77
C LYS A 380 -12.79 20.77 11.87
N HIS A 381 -11.72 20.76 12.62
CA HIS A 381 -10.82 21.88 12.86
C HIS A 381 -9.38 21.48 12.55
N LEU A 382 -8.60 22.42 12.08
CA LEU A 382 -7.16 22.30 11.95
C LEU A 382 -6.53 22.97 13.17
N LEU A 383 -5.93 22.18 14.04
CA LEU A 383 -5.30 22.65 15.28
C LEU A 383 -3.79 22.69 15.12
N THR A 384 -3.18 23.75 15.67
CA THR A 384 -1.73 23.83 15.81
C THR A 384 -1.34 23.86 17.27
N TYR A 385 -0.55 22.90 17.70
CA TYR A 385 0.01 22.84 19.06
C TYR A 385 1.50 23.16 19.05
N GLN A 386 1.96 23.71 20.18
CA GLN A 386 3.37 23.81 20.51
C GLN A 386 3.66 23.05 21.79
N ILE A 387 4.71 22.23 21.79
CA ILE A 387 5.10 21.39 22.92
C ILE A 387 6.35 21.98 23.58
N ASP A 388 6.28 22.22 24.88
CA ASP A 388 7.44 22.53 25.72
C ASP A 388 7.86 21.26 26.48
N TYR A 389 8.88 20.59 25.96
CA TYR A 389 9.40 19.36 26.57
C TYR A 389 9.98 19.59 27.97
N SER A 390 10.56 20.78 28.22
CA SER A 390 11.23 21.11 29.48
C SER A 390 10.21 21.26 30.62
N ASN A 391 9.10 21.92 30.34
CA ASN A 391 8.03 22.17 31.30
C ASN A 391 6.93 21.11 31.24
N ARG A 392 6.99 20.21 30.25
CA ARG A 392 5.96 19.20 29.96
C ARG A 392 4.58 19.83 29.77
N THR A 393 4.52 20.86 28.91
CA THR A 393 3.27 21.56 28.60
C THR A 393 2.99 21.54 27.09
N VAL A 394 1.70 21.68 26.77
CA VAL A 394 1.19 21.87 25.41
C VAL A 394 0.38 23.16 25.37
N LYS A 395 0.63 23.98 24.35
CA LYS A 395 -0.10 25.22 24.08
C LYS A 395 -0.74 25.14 22.70
N GLN A 396 -2.00 25.50 22.61
CA GLN A 396 -2.66 25.72 21.32
C GLN A 396 -2.26 27.06 20.77
N LEU A 397 -1.76 27.08 19.54
CA LEU A 397 -1.31 28.30 18.85
C LEU A 397 -2.39 28.81 17.90
N ASP A 398 -3.08 27.90 17.24
CA ASP A 398 -4.08 28.23 16.23
C ASP A 398 -5.21 27.20 16.20
N ASP A 399 -6.37 27.65 15.72
CA ASP A 399 -7.58 26.89 15.51
C ASP A 399 -8.30 27.43 14.27
N TYR A 400 -8.49 26.60 13.28
CA TYR A 400 -9.17 26.94 12.03
C TYR A 400 -10.28 25.92 11.74
N GLU A 401 -11.54 26.38 11.77
CA GLU A 401 -12.72 25.55 11.39
C GLU A 401 -12.62 25.23 9.90
N LEU A 402 -12.65 23.95 9.56
CA LEU A 402 -12.59 23.47 8.18
C LEU A 402 -13.98 23.57 7.49
N PRO A 403 -14.01 23.67 6.15
CA PRO A 403 -15.26 23.89 5.42
C PRO A 403 -16.22 22.68 5.42
N SER A 404 -15.76 21.49 5.77
CA SER A 404 -16.55 20.25 5.81
C SER A 404 -16.21 19.44 7.07
N ASP A 405 -17.10 18.53 7.46
CA ASP A 405 -16.92 17.60 8.59
C ASP A 405 -16.38 16.23 8.13
N GLU A 406 -16.00 16.09 6.86
CA GLU A 406 -15.45 14.87 6.30
C GLU A 406 -14.03 14.59 6.79
N GLU A 407 -13.55 13.34 6.64
CA GLU A 407 -12.18 12.95 6.97
C GLU A 407 -11.18 13.89 6.30
N THR A 408 -10.15 14.26 7.03
CA THR A 408 -9.22 15.31 6.65
C THR A 408 -7.80 14.82 6.70
N TYR A 409 -7.09 14.99 5.60
CA TYR A 409 -5.68 14.70 5.46
C TYR A 409 -4.89 15.96 5.15
N LEU A 410 -3.69 16.04 5.73
CA LEU A 410 -2.85 17.21 5.69
C LEU A 410 -1.45 16.84 5.21
N GLU A 411 -0.96 17.56 4.24
CA GLU A 411 0.42 17.53 3.79
C GLU A 411 1.10 18.85 4.06
N ILE A 412 2.16 18.87 4.85
CA ILE A 412 2.97 20.06 5.12
C ILE A 412 4.07 20.16 4.06
N ILE A 413 4.07 21.25 3.29
CA ILE A 413 5.07 21.56 2.29
C ILE A 413 6.13 22.50 2.88
N GLY A 414 5.68 23.46 3.68
CA GLY A 414 6.51 24.47 4.34
C GLY A 414 5.91 24.93 5.66
N GLU A 415 6.50 25.93 6.31
CA GLU A 415 6.02 26.40 7.62
C GLU A 415 4.58 26.97 7.56
N ASP A 416 4.27 27.69 6.47
CA ASP A 416 2.94 28.27 6.22
C ASP A 416 2.38 27.81 4.85
N ASP A 417 2.81 26.66 4.38
CA ASP A 417 2.42 26.08 3.10
C ASP A 417 2.04 24.61 3.28
N TYR A 418 0.77 24.29 2.97
CA TYR A 418 0.22 22.97 3.18
C TYR A 418 -0.97 22.67 2.28
N VAL A 419 -1.19 21.40 2.00
CA VAL A 419 -2.34 20.88 1.26
C VAL A 419 -3.29 20.17 2.22
N ILE A 420 -4.56 20.50 2.12
CA ILE A 420 -5.67 19.82 2.83
C ILE A 420 -6.44 18.99 1.82
N THR A 421 -6.65 17.73 2.11
CA THR A 421 -7.61 16.86 1.40
C THR A 421 -8.78 16.63 2.32
N GLN A 422 -9.98 16.99 1.88
CA GLN A 422 -11.20 16.82 2.68
C GLN A 422 -12.33 16.31 1.79
N GLY A 423 -12.71 15.05 1.97
CA GLY A 423 -13.72 14.39 1.15
C GLY A 423 -13.41 14.50 -0.34
N HIS A 424 -14.10 15.36 -1.05
CA HIS A 424 -13.95 15.57 -2.51
C HIS A 424 -13.02 16.72 -2.89
N THR A 425 -12.46 17.42 -1.90
CA THR A 425 -11.82 18.72 -2.12
C THR A 425 -10.34 18.67 -1.77
N ILE A 426 -9.52 19.21 -2.67
CA ILE A 426 -8.09 19.50 -2.45
C ILE A 426 -7.97 21.02 -2.30
N ILE A 427 -7.35 21.46 -1.20
CA ILE A 427 -7.12 22.89 -0.91
C ILE A 427 -5.64 23.08 -0.63
N GLU A 428 -5.01 24.01 -1.32
CA GLU A 428 -3.66 24.46 -0.96
C GLU A 428 -3.71 25.84 -0.30
N ILE A 429 -3.07 25.94 0.83
CA ILE A 429 -2.89 27.17 1.60
C ILE A 429 -1.42 27.54 1.54
N GLN A 430 -1.11 28.78 1.16
CA GLN A 430 0.24 29.34 1.19
C GLN A 430 0.21 30.73 1.84
N ASN A 431 1.07 30.94 2.85
CA ASN A 431 1.09 32.18 3.62
C ASN A 431 -0.30 32.57 4.16
N ASN A 432 -1.03 31.62 4.71
CA ASN A 432 -2.40 31.74 5.23
C ASN A 432 -3.43 32.20 4.17
N LYS A 433 -3.17 31.96 2.89
CA LYS A 433 -4.10 32.24 1.80
C LYS A 433 -4.38 30.98 1.00
N LYS A 434 -5.66 30.76 0.72
CA LYS A 434 -6.06 29.71 -0.21
C LYS A 434 -5.64 30.11 -1.62
N ILE A 435 -4.75 29.34 -2.22
CA ILE A 435 -4.24 29.54 -3.58
C ILE A 435 -4.88 28.61 -4.59
N ILE A 436 -5.22 27.39 -4.19
CA ILE A 436 -5.97 26.42 -5.00
C ILE A 436 -7.11 25.84 -4.17
N SER A 437 -8.22 25.61 -4.84
CA SER A 437 -9.32 24.77 -4.37
C SER A 437 -9.86 23.98 -5.56
N MET A 438 -9.72 22.66 -5.50
CA MET A 438 -10.07 21.74 -6.58
C MET A 438 -11.06 20.70 -6.06
N ASN A 439 -12.24 20.63 -6.67
CA ASN A 439 -13.22 19.59 -6.36
C ASN A 439 -13.17 18.47 -7.39
N VAL A 440 -13.09 17.23 -6.90
CA VAL A 440 -13.06 16.02 -7.71
C VAL A 440 -14.35 15.23 -7.49
N ASN A 441 -14.87 14.54 -8.49
CA ASN A 441 -16.14 13.80 -8.38
C ASN A 441 -16.02 12.41 -7.73
N SER A 442 -15.03 12.22 -6.85
CA SER A 442 -14.86 11.03 -6.01
C SER A 442 -14.31 11.41 -4.64
N THR A 443 -14.56 10.60 -3.63
CA THR A 443 -13.94 10.77 -2.31
C THR A 443 -12.47 10.41 -2.39
N LEU A 444 -11.64 11.30 -1.87
CA LEU A 444 -10.19 11.19 -1.85
C LEU A 444 -9.72 10.81 -0.45
N TYR A 445 -8.66 10.00 -0.39
CA TYR A 445 -8.01 9.69 0.88
C TYR A 445 -6.97 10.75 1.23
N ASN A 446 -5.92 10.90 0.43
CA ASN A 446 -4.83 11.83 0.71
C ASN A 446 -4.32 12.48 -0.56
N THR A 447 -3.72 13.65 -0.44
CA THR A 447 -3.06 14.34 -1.55
C THR A 447 -1.67 14.78 -1.13
N LYS A 448 -0.67 14.41 -1.95
CA LYS A 448 0.72 14.86 -1.83
C LYS A 448 1.07 15.74 -3.02
N LYS A 449 1.65 16.88 -2.75
CA LYS A 449 2.17 17.76 -3.80
C LYS A 449 3.59 17.37 -4.14
N MET A 450 3.82 16.92 -5.36
CA MET A 450 5.10 16.36 -5.79
C MET A 450 5.41 16.71 -7.25
N SER A 451 6.69 16.86 -7.57
CA SER A 451 7.11 16.95 -8.97
C SER A 451 7.04 15.57 -9.66
N LEU A 452 6.86 15.55 -10.97
CA LEU A 452 6.89 14.30 -11.75
C LEU A 452 8.30 13.70 -11.83
N TYR A 453 9.32 14.54 -11.85
CA TYR A 453 10.71 14.11 -11.96
C TYR A 453 11.46 14.34 -10.63
N ALA A 454 11.64 13.27 -9.87
CA ALA A 454 12.45 13.30 -8.65
C ALA A 454 13.76 12.51 -8.80
N ASN A 455 13.79 11.54 -9.74
CA ASN A 455 14.97 10.79 -10.10
C ASN A 455 14.95 10.53 -11.60
N ASP A 456 15.99 10.95 -12.31
CA ASP A 456 16.12 10.83 -13.75
C ASP A 456 16.90 9.57 -14.21
N VAL A 457 17.32 8.74 -13.28
CA VAL A 457 18.04 7.50 -13.57
C VAL A 457 17.08 6.32 -13.62
N TYR A 458 16.88 5.79 -14.83
CA TYR A 458 16.18 4.53 -15.00
C TYR A 458 17.07 3.38 -14.50
N THR A 459 16.61 2.67 -13.50
CA THR A 459 17.29 1.51 -12.94
C THR A 459 16.56 0.22 -13.33
N GLY A 460 17.30 -0.85 -13.55
CA GLY A 460 16.73 -2.18 -13.78
C GLY A 460 15.89 -2.68 -12.59
N VAL A 461 15.09 -3.71 -12.80
CA VAL A 461 14.33 -4.35 -11.71
C VAL A 461 15.29 -4.83 -10.61
N GLN A 462 15.07 -4.37 -9.39
CA GLN A 462 15.90 -4.74 -8.24
C GLN A 462 15.45 -6.05 -7.59
N GLY A 463 14.17 -6.36 -7.67
CA GLY A 463 13.60 -7.56 -7.08
C GLY A 463 12.29 -7.31 -6.34
N VAL A 464 11.75 -8.37 -5.74
CA VAL A 464 10.59 -8.32 -4.86
C VAL A 464 11.07 -8.58 -3.42
N ARG A 465 10.59 -7.78 -2.48
CA ARG A 465 10.83 -7.96 -1.05
C ARG A 465 9.53 -8.40 -0.39
N LEU A 466 9.60 -9.52 0.29
CA LEU A 466 8.46 -10.08 1.01
C LEU A 466 8.73 -9.97 2.51
N GLY A 467 7.81 -9.37 3.22
CA GLY A 467 7.80 -9.42 4.68
C GLY A 467 7.37 -10.80 5.19
N SER A 468 7.49 -11.00 6.49
CA SER A 468 7.07 -12.23 7.14
C SER A 468 5.54 -12.33 7.18
N LEU A 469 4.94 -13.02 6.20
CA LEU A 469 3.51 -13.32 6.17
C LEU A 469 3.24 -14.71 6.75
N GLY A 470 2.25 -14.79 7.61
CA GLY A 470 1.70 -16.09 7.98
C GLY A 470 2.58 -16.91 8.90
N GLU A 471 2.91 -16.38 10.07
CA GLU A 471 3.46 -17.22 11.12
C GLU A 471 2.56 -18.39 11.43
N SER A 472 3.17 -19.56 11.66
CA SER A 472 2.46 -20.73 12.14
C SER A 472 1.89 -20.45 13.53
N VAL A 473 0.57 -20.43 13.66
CA VAL A 473 -0.09 -20.09 14.93
C VAL A 473 -0.12 -21.27 15.90
N THR A 474 -0.15 -22.50 15.38
CA THR A 474 -0.06 -23.71 16.20
C THR A 474 0.53 -24.87 15.41
N THR A 475 1.48 -25.58 16.01
CA THR A 475 1.92 -26.92 15.59
C THR A 475 1.06 -28.00 16.27
N LYS A 476 -0.24 -28.04 15.97
CA LYS A 476 -1.06 -29.17 16.43
C LYS A 476 -0.85 -30.35 15.51
N ASN A 477 -0.51 -31.52 16.08
CA ASN A 477 -0.49 -32.76 15.33
C ASN A 477 -1.93 -33.19 15.01
N TYR A 478 -2.41 -32.79 13.82
CA TYR A 478 -3.67 -33.31 13.30
C TYR A 478 -3.43 -34.69 12.67
N LEU A 479 -4.34 -35.64 12.92
CA LEU A 479 -4.37 -36.92 12.22
C LEU A 479 -4.87 -36.68 10.78
N LEU A 480 -4.02 -36.23 9.90
CA LEU A 480 -4.36 -35.90 8.51
C LEU A 480 -4.69 -37.13 7.67
N ILE A 481 -4.23 -38.31 8.10
CA ILE A 481 -4.49 -39.60 7.41
C ILE A 481 -6.00 -39.93 7.35
N SER A 482 -6.77 -39.46 8.31
CA SER A 482 -8.22 -39.70 8.35
C SER A 482 -9.05 -38.58 7.71
N ALA A 483 -8.40 -37.55 7.18
CA ALA A 483 -9.09 -36.43 6.54
C ALA A 483 -9.78 -36.90 5.26
N LYS A 484 -11.07 -36.58 5.12
CA LYS A 484 -11.82 -36.83 3.90
C LYS A 484 -11.37 -35.93 2.79
N SER A 485 -11.07 -36.48 1.63
CA SER A 485 -10.82 -35.68 0.41
C SER A 485 -12.15 -35.12 -0.09
N ASP A 486 -12.26 -33.79 -0.14
CA ASP A 486 -13.50 -33.13 -0.50
C ASP A 486 -13.22 -31.70 -1.00
N ASP A 487 -13.18 -31.51 -2.32
CA ASP A 487 -13.00 -30.21 -2.94
C ASP A 487 -14.32 -29.41 -3.03
N SER A 488 -15.49 -30.01 -2.72
CA SER A 488 -16.76 -29.27 -2.70
C SER A 488 -16.78 -28.15 -1.66
N ILE A 489 -15.91 -28.26 -0.65
CA ILE A 489 -15.70 -27.24 0.36
C ILE A 489 -15.23 -25.90 -0.24
N LEU A 490 -14.52 -25.94 -1.37
CA LEU A 490 -14.06 -24.74 -2.07
C LEU A 490 -15.24 -23.92 -2.59
N ASP A 491 -16.24 -24.60 -3.16
CA ASP A 491 -17.44 -23.93 -3.67
C ASP A 491 -18.35 -23.47 -2.51
N GLU A 492 -18.49 -24.28 -1.45
CA GLU A 492 -19.32 -23.97 -0.28
C GLU A 492 -18.91 -22.67 0.41
N TYR A 493 -17.59 -22.48 0.58
CA TYR A 493 -17.02 -21.30 1.25
C TYR A 493 -16.41 -20.29 0.27
N LYS A 494 -16.62 -20.47 -1.02
CA LYS A 494 -16.05 -19.64 -2.10
C LYS A 494 -14.52 -19.48 -1.95
N ILE A 495 -13.84 -20.59 -1.66
CA ILE A 495 -12.40 -20.57 -1.41
C ILE A 495 -11.65 -20.54 -2.74
N SER A 496 -10.76 -19.58 -2.86
CA SER A 496 -9.80 -19.47 -3.94
C SER A 496 -8.38 -19.64 -3.39
N LEU A 497 -7.56 -20.32 -4.17
CA LEU A 497 -6.18 -20.69 -3.84
C LEU A 497 -5.31 -20.41 -5.06
N TYR A 498 -4.34 -19.53 -4.94
CA TYR A 498 -3.32 -19.34 -5.97
C TYR A 498 -1.98 -18.93 -5.34
N LYS A 499 -0.90 -19.11 -6.09
CA LYS A 499 0.44 -18.65 -5.70
C LYS A 499 0.85 -17.48 -6.58
N ASP A 500 1.39 -16.45 -5.96
CA ASP A 500 2.02 -15.31 -6.62
C ASP A 500 3.37 -14.98 -5.96
N VAL A 501 3.89 -13.77 -6.18
CA VAL A 501 5.16 -13.31 -5.61
C VAL A 501 5.14 -13.17 -4.09
N PHE A 502 3.96 -13.03 -3.48
CA PHE A 502 3.82 -13.00 -2.02
C PHE A 502 3.75 -14.40 -1.38
N GLY A 503 3.65 -15.44 -2.18
CA GLY A 503 3.45 -16.80 -1.72
C GLY A 503 2.07 -17.37 -2.03
N LEU A 504 1.53 -18.21 -1.14
CA LEU A 504 0.19 -18.80 -1.28
C LEU A 504 -0.87 -17.82 -0.79
N LYS A 505 -1.71 -17.31 -1.69
CA LYS A 505 -2.93 -16.60 -1.31
C LYS A 505 -4.08 -17.59 -1.11
N VAL A 506 -4.77 -17.42 0.01
CA VAL A 506 -6.00 -18.12 0.33
C VAL A 506 -7.06 -17.09 0.66
N SER A 507 -8.21 -17.18 0.01
CA SER A 507 -9.37 -16.35 0.33
C SER A 507 -10.63 -17.18 0.40
N GLY A 508 -11.62 -16.74 1.17
CA GLY A 508 -12.89 -17.44 1.31
C GLY A 508 -13.93 -16.63 2.07
N THR A 509 -15.17 -17.07 2.04
CA THR A 509 -16.30 -16.43 2.73
C THR A 509 -16.83 -17.35 3.82
N PHE A 510 -16.70 -16.92 5.06
CA PHE A 510 -17.04 -17.70 6.26
C PHE A 510 -18.05 -16.95 7.14
N LYS A 511 -18.68 -17.66 8.07
CA LYS A 511 -19.39 -17.01 9.16
C LYS A 511 -18.36 -16.41 10.12
N LYS A 512 -18.70 -15.27 10.73
CA LYS A 512 -17.80 -14.63 11.71
C LYS A 512 -17.46 -15.52 12.90
N SER A 513 -18.29 -16.52 13.20
CA SER A 513 -18.09 -17.49 14.28
C SER A 513 -17.26 -18.72 13.88
N ASP A 514 -16.90 -18.87 12.59
CA ASP A 514 -16.16 -20.06 12.16
C ASP A 514 -14.68 -19.97 12.59
N ASP A 515 -14.16 -21.07 13.14
CA ASP A 515 -12.71 -21.28 13.35
C ASP A 515 -12.15 -21.92 12.08
N VAL A 516 -11.37 -21.16 11.30
CA VAL A 516 -10.86 -21.62 10.01
C VAL A 516 -9.35 -21.58 9.99
N GLN A 517 -8.75 -22.73 9.71
CA GLN A 517 -7.29 -22.88 9.63
C GLN A 517 -6.89 -23.59 8.33
N ILE A 518 -5.72 -23.24 7.82
CA ILE A 518 -5.08 -23.90 6.70
C ILE A 518 -3.92 -24.71 7.24
N VAL A 519 -3.85 -25.97 6.85
CA VAL A 519 -2.73 -26.83 7.19
C VAL A 519 -1.98 -27.19 5.92
N LEU A 520 -0.72 -26.79 5.86
CA LEU A 520 0.22 -27.18 4.82
C LEU A 520 1.06 -28.35 5.34
N ASP A 521 1.03 -29.47 4.64
CA ASP A 521 1.65 -30.71 5.07
C ASP A 521 2.56 -31.30 4.00
N ASN A 522 3.78 -31.56 4.33
CA ASN A 522 4.69 -32.40 3.56
C ASN A 522 5.26 -33.53 4.44
N VAL A 523 6.14 -34.37 3.88
CA VAL A 523 6.71 -35.51 4.59
C VAL A 523 7.56 -35.10 5.81
N LEU A 524 8.14 -33.89 5.80
CA LEU A 524 9.11 -33.46 6.80
C LEU A 524 8.58 -32.33 7.69
N ASP A 525 7.58 -31.60 7.24
CA ASP A 525 7.13 -30.39 7.92
C ASP A 525 5.60 -30.21 7.80
N LYS A 526 5.02 -29.59 8.83
CA LYS A 526 3.60 -29.28 8.91
C LYS A 526 3.41 -27.88 9.46
N LYS A 527 2.81 -27.01 8.66
CA LYS A 527 2.52 -25.62 9.04
C LYS A 527 1.02 -25.43 9.12
N THR A 528 0.56 -24.75 10.15
CA THR A 528 -0.85 -24.42 10.36
C THR A 528 -1.01 -22.92 10.48
N TYR A 529 -1.97 -22.37 9.73
CA TYR A 529 -2.25 -20.93 9.69
C TYR A 529 -3.72 -20.68 9.94
N ILE A 530 -4.04 -19.64 10.70
CA ILE A 530 -5.43 -19.20 10.87
C ILE A 530 -5.81 -18.36 9.64
N LEU A 531 -6.91 -18.71 8.99
CA LEU A 531 -7.51 -17.92 7.91
C LEU A 531 -8.49 -16.89 8.45
N GLN A 532 -9.27 -17.26 9.47
CA GLN A 532 -10.20 -16.39 10.17
C GLN A 532 -10.18 -16.69 11.65
N GLU A 533 -10.18 -15.64 12.46
CA GLU A 533 -10.34 -15.75 13.90
C GLU A 533 -11.83 -15.82 14.30
N PRO A 534 -12.17 -16.54 15.37
CA PRO A 534 -13.52 -16.53 15.93
C PRO A 534 -13.91 -15.10 16.35
N GLN A 535 -15.13 -14.71 15.96
CA GLN A 535 -15.71 -13.42 16.36
C GLN A 535 -17.15 -13.62 16.82
N ASP A 536 -17.59 -12.85 17.79
CA ASP A 536 -18.91 -13.01 18.45
C ASP A 536 -20.13 -12.62 17.60
N SER A 537 -19.98 -12.21 16.34
CA SER A 537 -21.09 -11.75 15.51
C SER A 537 -21.46 -12.72 14.39
N ASN A 538 -22.77 -12.89 14.15
CA ASN A 538 -23.35 -13.91 13.23
C ASN A 538 -23.33 -13.57 11.72
N GLY A 539 -22.56 -12.59 11.25
CA GLY A 539 -22.49 -12.25 9.84
C GLY A 539 -21.51 -13.12 9.04
N LYS A 540 -21.66 -13.17 7.72
CA LYS A 540 -20.64 -13.71 6.81
C LYS A 540 -19.60 -12.65 6.50
N VAL A 541 -18.32 -13.05 6.44
CA VAL A 541 -17.21 -12.19 6.05
C VAL A 541 -16.36 -12.88 4.99
N THR A 542 -15.86 -12.13 4.04
CA THR A 542 -14.83 -12.59 3.11
C THR A 542 -13.48 -12.19 3.67
N VAL A 543 -12.59 -13.17 3.80
CA VAL A 543 -11.23 -12.98 4.31
C VAL A 543 -10.22 -13.50 3.31
N SER A 544 -9.05 -12.88 3.28
CA SER A 544 -7.91 -13.32 2.49
C SER A 544 -6.67 -13.36 3.36
N ARG A 545 -5.76 -14.28 3.04
CA ARG A 545 -4.48 -14.38 3.68
C ARG A 545 -3.41 -14.82 2.70
N TYR A 546 -2.24 -14.21 2.81
CA TYR A 546 -1.03 -14.69 2.17
C TYR A 546 -0.19 -15.50 3.15
N ILE A 547 0.38 -16.58 2.65
CA ILE A 547 1.33 -17.43 3.36
C ILE A 547 2.65 -17.28 2.61
N SER A 548 3.61 -16.58 3.20
CA SER A 548 4.93 -16.36 2.64
C SER A 548 5.66 -17.68 2.40
N GLU A 549 6.50 -17.70 1.38
CA GLU A 549 7.43 -18.82 1.16
C GLU A 549 8.68 -18.76 2.04
N ASP A 550 8.86 -17.72 2.88
CA ASP A 550 9.97 -17.60 3.80
C ASP A 550 10.02 -18.77 4.80
N GLY A 551 11.11 -19.48 4.80
CA GLY A 551 11.29 -20.66 5.65
C GLY A 551 10.46 -21.88 5.26
N ILE A 552 9.73 -21.84 4.13
CA ILE A 552 8.97 -22.96 3.59
C ILE A 552 9.54 -23.30 2.21
N LYS A 553 9.97 -24.55 2.02
CA LYS A 553 10.49 -25.03 0.73
C LYS A 553 9.96 -26.39 0.39
N GLY A 554 9.64 -26.61 -0.87
CA GLY A 554 9.20 -27.91 -1.38
C GLY A 554 7.69 -28.01 -1.57
N LYS A 555 7.21 -29.24 -1.73
CA LYS A 555 5.82 -29.55 -2.05
C LYS A 555 5.00 -29.75 -0.78
N TYR A 556 3.91 -28.99 -0.64
CA TYR A 556 2.97 -29.10 0.48
C TYR A 556 1.57 -29.42 -0.03
N TYR A 557 0.94 -30.43 0.58
CA TYR A 557 -0.48 -30.71 0.41
C TYR A 557 -1.30 -29.77 1.29
N ILE A 558 -2.47 -29.37 0.79
CA ILE A 558 -3.31 -28.35 1.44
C ILE A 558 -4.49 -29.04 2.12
N TYR A 559 -4.68 -28.72 3.38
CA TYR A 559 -5.84 -29.11 4.17
C TYR A 559 -6.52 -27.86 4.74
N LEU A 560 -7.83 -27.91 4.86
CA LEU A 560 -8.62 -26.91 5.57
C LEU A 560 -9.20 -27.53 6.84
N ARG A 561 -9.09 -26.81 7.93
CA ARG A 561 -9.78 -27.15 9.18
C ARG A 561 -10.83 -26.06 9.43
N ILE A 562 -12.10 -26.47 9.45
CA ILE A 562 -13.23 -25.58 9.69
C ILE A 562 -14.03 -26.14 10.86
N ASN A 563 -14.15 -25.37 11.94
CA ASN A 563 -14.84 -25.76 13.17
C ASN A 563 -14.41 -27.16 13.68
N GLY A 564 -13.11 -27.45 13.65
CA GLY A 564 -12.54 -28.72 14.08
C GLY A 564 -12.56 -29.85 13.05
N LYS A 565 -13.34 -29.75 11.97
CA LYS A 565 -13.39 -30.72 10.90
C LYS A 565 -12.32 -30.48 9.86
N ILE A 566 -11.58 -31.51 9.46
CA ILE A 566 -10.44 -31.40 8.54
C ILE A 566 -10.85 -31.98 7.19
N TYR A 567 -10.55 -31.20 6.14
CA TYR A 567 -10.77 -31.55 4.73
C TYR A 567 -9.43 -31.56 4.01
N LYS A 568 -9.14 -32.64 3.29
CA LYS A 568 -8.00 -32.75 2.39
C LYS A 568 -8.41 -32.21 1.01
N LEU A 569 -7.66 -31.26 0.48
CA LEU A 569 -7.85 -30.80 -0.89
C LEU A 569 -7.05 -31.67 -1.88
N HIS A 570 -7.59 -31.86 -3.09
CA HIS A 570 -6.85 -32.48 -4.19
C HIS A 570 -5.90 -31.46 -4.86
N LYS A 571 -5.23 -30.67 -4.04
CA LYS A 571 -4.33 -29.59 -4.48
C LYS A 571 -3.07 -29.57 -3.65
N TYR A 572 -1.99 -29.07 -4.27
CA TYR A 572 -0.72 -28.82 -3.58
C TYR A 572 -0.11 -27.51 -4.04
N VAL A 573 0.77 -26.96 -3.22
CA VAL A 573 1.60 -25.79 -3.55
C VAL A 573 3.08 -26.19 -3.48
N ASN A 574 3.89 -25.63 -4.37
CA ASN A 574 5.34 -25.68 -4.31
C ASN A 574 5.88 -24.31 -3.88
N PHE A 575 6.67 -24.26 -2.81
CA PHE A 575 7.41 -23.09 -2.36
C PHE A 575 8.87 -23.18 -2.73
#